data_1a2b42004f84b29d1d128e56a9555b78
#
_entry.id   1a2b42004f84b29d1d128e56a9555b78
#
_cell.length_a   1.000
_cell.length_b   1.000
_cell.length_c   1.000
_cell.angle_alpha   90.00
_cell.angle_beta   90.00
_cell.angle_gamma   90.00
#
_symmetry.space_group_name_H-M   'P 1'
#
loop_
_entity.id
_entity.type
_entity.pdbx_description
1 polymer ?
#
loop_
_entity_poly.entity_id
_entity_poly.type
_entity_poly.pdbx_seq_one_letter_code
_entity_poly.pdbx_strand_id
1 'polypeptide(L)'
;MTKDTGVAIQSNALLGKRVLLAISGGIAAVESVKLARELRRHQADLTVIMSEEATKIITPLAVSWGSDTTVHHGWNPQMSQLDGFDVTLIAPATRTTISKHIHGIMDSPLMMALSAGRGQNSKLCFVPSMHSDLFDDPVTNGLLDALQKEGSHVI
;
A
#
# COMPACT_ATOMS: atom_id res chain seq x y z
N MET A 1 -27.86 -10.48 -8.74
CA MET A 1 -27.84 -9.03 -8.50
C MET A 1 -26.40 -8.59 -8.27
N THR A 2 -25.96 -7.58 -8.99
CA THR A 2 -24.59 -7.05 -8.86
C THR A 2 -24.50 -6.24 -7.57
N LYS A 3 -23.46 -6.47 -6.76
CA LYS A 3 -23.19 -5.64 -5.60
C LYS A 3 -22.83 -4.22 -6.05
N ASP A 4 -23.17 -3.20 -5.26
CA ASP A 4 -22.77 -1.81 -5.52
C ASP A 4 -21.24 -1.66 -5.63
N THR A 5 -20.50 -2.54 -4.92
CA THR A 5 -19.04 -2.58 -4.93
C THR A 5 -18.48 -3.37 -6.11
N GLY A 6 -19.32 -3.91 -6.98
CA GLY A 6 -18.89 -4.76 -8.10
C GLY A 6 -18.01 -4.02 -9.12
N VAL A 7 -17.13 -4.77 -9.77
CA VAL A 7 -16.29 -4.27 -10.86
C VAL A 7 -16.38 -5.21 -12.06
N ALA A 8 -16.20 -4.64 -13.26
CA ALA A 8 -16.09 -5.44 -14.48
C ALA A 8 -14.67 -6.02 -14.58
N ILE A 9 -14.57 -7.33 -14.73
CA ILE A 9 -13.27 -8.00 -14.87
C ILE A 9 -12.67 -7.65 -16.23
N GLN A 10 -11.42 -7.20 -16.25
CA GLN A 10 -10.71 -6.81 -17.47
C GLN A 10 -9.61 -7.78 -17.86
N SER A 11 -9.01 -8.46 -16.87
CA SER A 11 -7.98 -9.46 -17.15
C SER A 11 -7.84 -10.43 -15.96
N ASN A 12 -6.97 -11.43 -16.13
CA ASN A 12 -6.60 -12.37 -15.07
C ASN A 12 -5.12 -12.16 -14.64
N ALA A 13 -4.57 -10.98 -14.89
CA ALA A 13 -3.14 -10.70 -14.63
C ALA A 13 -2.75 -10.91 -13.16
N LEU A 14 -3.67 -10.65 -12.22
CA LEU A 14 -3.43 -10.81 -10.79
C LEU A 14 -4.22 -11.96 -10.17
N LEU A 15 -4.82 -12.81 -11.00
CA LEU A 15 -5.58 -13.97 -10.52
C LEU A 15 -4.68 -14.91 -9.73
N GLY A 16 -5.12 -15.27 -8.52
CA GLY A 16 -4.36 -16.10 -7.61
C GLY A 16 -3.22 -15.37 -6.87
N LYS A 17 -3.05 -14.07 -7.10
CA LYS A 17 -2.05 -13.26 -6.40
C LYS A 17 -2.67 -12.57 -5.20
N ARG A 18 -2.04 -12.74 -4.03
CA ARG A 18 -2.40 -12.01 -2.81
C ARG A 18 -1.67 -10.66 -2.83
N VAL A 19 -2.44 -9.60 -2.86
CA VAL A 19 -1.92 -8.22 -2.95
C VAL A 19 -2.30 -7.45 -1.70
N LEU A 20 -1.30 -6.86 -1.04
CA LEU A 20 -1.53 -5.90 0.05
C LEU A 20 -1.40 -4.49 -0.53
N LEU A 21 -2.47 -3.71 -0.45
CA LEU A 21 -2.44 -2.29 -0.77
C LEU A 21 -2.20 -1.51 0.52
N ALA A 22 -1.04 -0.88 0.61
CA ALA A 22 -0.64 -0.07 1.76
C ALA A 22 -0.74 1.41 1.39
N ILE A 23 -1.60 2.15 2.09
CA ILE A 23 -1.94 3.53 1.77
C ILE A 23 -1.37 4.43 2.86
N SER A 24 -0.36 5.22 2.53
CA SER A 24 0.22 6.18 3.46
C SER A 24 -0.40 7.59 3.29
N GLY A 25 -0.09 8.50 4.20
CA GLY A 25 -0.79 9.77 4.39
C GLY A 25 -0.41 10.89 3.43
N GLY A 26 -0.32 10.61 2.14
CA GLY A 26 -0.18 11.63 1.11
C GLY A 26 -1.53 12.03 0.53
N ILE A 27 -1.62 13.23 -0.06
CA ILE A 27 -2.88 13.70 -0.66
C ILE A 27 -3.38 12.77 -1.77
N ALA A 28 -2.46 12.06 -2.44
CA ALA A 28 -2.81 11.07 -3.45
C ALA A 28 -3.61 9.88 -2.88
N ALA A 29 -3.71 9.74 -1.55
CA ALA A 29 -4.56 8.74 -0.91
C ALA A 29 -6.04 8.88 -1.34
N VAL A 30 -6.48 10.05 -1.80
CA VAL A 30 -7.83 10.25 -2.35
C VAL A 30 -8.11 9.36 -3.56
N GLU A 31 -7.09 8.87 -4.26
CA GLU A 31 -7.23 7.99 -5.42
C GLU A 31 -7.35 6.51 -5.04
N SER A 32 -7.29 6.17 -3.75
CA SER A 32 -7.22 4.78 -3.29
C SER A 32 -8.45 3.95 -3.66
N VAL A 33 -9.64 4.57 -3.70
CA VAL A 33 -10.87 3.88 -4.13
C VAL A 33 -10.73 3.41 -5.57
N LYS A 34 -10.27 4.29 -6.46
CA LYS A 34 -10.06 3.95 -7.88
C LYS A 34 -8.99 2.88 -8.04
N LEU A 35 -7.88 3.01 -7.30
CA LEU A 35 -6.79 2.04 -7.39
C LEU A 35 -7.23 0.67 -6.89
N ALA A 36 -7.94 0.59 -5.78
CA ALA A 36 -8.47 -0.67 -5.26
C ALA A 36 -9.40 -1.34 -6.27
N ARG A 37 -10.28 -0.58 -6.90
CA ARG A 37 -11.17 -1.09 -7.94
C ARG A 37 -10.39 -1.59 -9.15
N GLU A 38 -9.33 -0.87 -9.56
CA GLU A 38 -8.49 -1.29 -10.67
C GLU A 38 -7.78 -2.62 -10.38
N LEU A 39 -7.22 -2.78 -9.19
CA LEU A 39 -6.61 -4.06 -8.79
C LEU A 39 -7.62 -5.21 -8.84
N ARG A 40 -8.85 -4.96 -8.43
CA ARG A 40 -9.93 -5.95 -8.49
C ARG A 40 -10.35 -6.29 -9.91
N ARG A 41 -10.29 -5.33 -10.85
CA ARG A 41 -10.57 -5.61 -12.26
C ARG A 41 -9.59 -6.60 -12.87
N HIS A 42 -8.39 -6.71 -12.30
CA HIS A 42 -7.37 -7.69 -12.68
C HIS A 42 -7.33 -8.90 -11.75
N GLN A 43 -8.38 -9.07 -10.94
CA GLN A 43 -8.64 -10.23 -10.10
C GLN A 43 -7.64 -10.44 -8.95
N ALA A 44 -7.04 -9.37 -8.43
CA ALA A 44 -6.21 -9.45 -7.23
C ALA A 44 -7.04 -9.95 -6.03
N ASP A 45 -6.44 -10.83 -5.22
CA ASP A 45 -6.93 -11.14 -3.87
C ASP A 45 -6.40 -10.03 -2.94
N LEU A 46 -7.25 -9.02 -2.72
CA LEU A 46 -6.84 -7.73 -2.17
C LEU A 46 -7.07 -7.65 -0.68
N THR A 47 -6.02 -7.24 0.04
CA THR A 47 -6.10 -6.79 1.43
C THR A 47 -5.60 -5.35 1.49
N VAL A 48 -6.17 -4.53 2.36
CA VAL A 48 -5.83 -3.11 2.44
C VAL A 48 -5.44 -2.73 3.86
N ILE A 49 -4.37 -1.96 3.97
CA ILE A 49 -3.95 -1.34 5.22
C ILE A 49 -3.70 0.15 4.99
N MET A 50 -4.14 0.98 5.92
CA MET A 50 -3.97 2.42 5.90
C MET A 50 -3.15 2.87 7.09
N SER A 51 -2.29 3.88 6.89
CA SER A 51 -1.71 4.59 8.02
C SER A 51 -2.76 5.47 8.70
N GLU A 52 -2.53 5.84 9.96
CA GLU A 52 -3.42 6.78 10.67
C GLU A 52 -3.52 8.11 9.91
N GLU A 53 -2.44 8.60 9.33
CA GLU A 53 -2.43 9.84 8.55
C GLU A 53 -3.28 9.71 7.29
N ALA A 54 -3.29 8.56 6.64
CA ALA A 54 -4.13 8.31 5.48
C ALA A 54 -5.63 8.38 5.84
N THR A 55 -6.00 7.92 7.03
CA THR A 55 -7.42 7.97 7.48
C THR A 55 -7.94 9.38 7.65
N LYS A 56 -7.05 10.37 7.76
CA LYS A 56 -7.42 11.80 7.81
C LYS A 56 -7.68 12.39 6.43
N ILE A 57 -7.23 11.71 5.37
CA ILE A 57 -7.38 12.17 3.97
C ILE A 57 -8.56 11.48 3.31
N ILE A 58 -8.69 10.18 3.50
CA ILE A 58 -9.82 9.39 2.99
C ILE A 58 -10.25 8.40 4.07
N THR A 59 -11.54 8.18 4.20
CA THR A 59 -12.05 7.30 5.26
C THR A 59 -11.78 5.83 4.95
N PRO A 60 -11.52 4.99 5.97
CA PRO A 60 -11.50 3.55 5.78
C PRO A 60 -12.79 3.01 5.16
N LEU A 61 -13.93 3.63 5.48
CA LEU A 61 -15.22 3.26 4.88
C LEU A 61 -15.19 3.41 3.35
N ALA A 62 -14.72 4.56 2.85
CA ALA A 62 -14.66 4.80 1.42
C ALA A 62 -13.75 3.78 0.73
N VAL A 63 -12.58 3.50 1.31
CA VAL A 63 -11.63 2.54 0.76
C VAL A 63 -12.20 1.12 0.83
N SER A 64 -12.89 0.74 1.91
CA SER A 64 -13.53 -0.56 2.03
C SER A 64 -14.59 -0.78 0.96
N TRP A 65 -15.30 0.28 0.57
CA TRP A 65 -16.26 0.21 -0.52
C TRP A 65 -15.55 -0.09 -1.86
N GLY A 66 -14.45 0.59 -2.14
CA GLY A 66 -13.68 0.37 -3.38
C GLY A 66 -12.98 -0.98 -3.42
N SER A 67 -12.47 -1.45 -2.29
CA SER A 67 -11.73 -2.71 -2.18
C SER A 67 -12.64 -3.94 -1.97
N ASP A 68 -13.88 -3.73 -1.59
CA ASP A 68 -14.85 -4.78 -1.20
C ASP A 68 -14.27 -5.69 -0.11
N THR A 69 -13.51 -5.12 0.83
CA THR A 69 -12.92 -5.85 1.94
C THR A 69 -12.75 -4.93 3.15
N THR A 70 -12.53 -5.51 4.33
CA THR A 70 -12.22 -4.76 5.54
C THR A 70 -10.86 -4.09 5.40
N VAL A 71 -10.79 -2.82 5.79
CA VAL A 71 -9.55 -2.05 5.77
C VAL A 71 -8.91 -2.08 7.16
N HIS A 72 -7.65 -2.48 7.24
CA HIS A 72 -6.87 -2.46 8.46
C HIS A 72 -6.24 -1.07 8.64
N HIS A 73 -6.24 -0.51 9.84
CA HIS A 73 -5.59 0.79 10.08
C HIS A 73 -5.01 0.96 11.49
N GLY A 74 -5.44 0.19 12.47
CA GLY A 74 -4.91 0.24 13.83
C GLY A 74 -4.41 -1.11 14.28
N TRP A 75 -3.74 -1.16 15.43
CA TRP A 75 -3.35 -2.42 16.04
C TRP A 75 -4.59 -3.22 16.43
N ASN A 76 -4.63 -4.51 16.07
CA ASN A 76 -5.76 -5.39 16.39
C ASN A 76 -5.31 -6.85 16.41
N PRO A 77 -6.15 -7.77 16.96
CA PRO A 77 -5.78 -9.19 17.07
C PRO A 77 -5.60 -9.93 15.74
N GLN A 78 -6.09 -9.38 14.61
CA GLN A 78 -5.99 -10.00 13.30
C GLN A 78 -4.72 -9.61 12.54
N MET A 79 -3.69 -9.09 13.21
CA MET A 79 -2.44 -8.67 12.57
C MET A 79 -1.75 -9.81 11.81
N SER A 80 -1.97 -11.06 12.20
CA SER A 80 -1.44 -12.22 11.49
C SER A 80 -1.96 -12.36 10.06
N GLN A 81 -3.09 -11.73 9.73
CA GLN A 81 -3.63 -11.73 8.37
C GLN A 81 -2.84 -10.84 7.40
N LEU A 82 -1.85 -10.10 7.91
CA LEU A 82 -1.00 -9.22 7.11
C LEU A 82 0.29 -9.92 6.64
N ASP A 83 0.32 -11.24 6.69
CA ASP A 83 1.46 -12.05 6.26
C ASP A 83 1.20 -12.75 4.93
N GLY A 84 2.27 -13.08 4.23
CA GLY A 84 2.23 -13.99 3.09
C GLY A 84 1.67 -13.40 1.81
N PHE A 85 1.88 -12.11 1.56
CA PHE A 85 1.48 -11.48 0.30
C PHE A 85 2.51 -11.73 -0.80
N ASP A 86 2.01 -11.95 -2.02
CA ASP A 86 2.86 -12.04 -3.21
C ASP A 86 3.43 -10.67 -3.57
N VAL A 87 2.61 -9.63 -3.46
CA VAL A 87 2.98 -8.25 -3.75
C VAL A 87 2.40 -7.33 -2.69
N THR A 88 3.21 -6.39 -2.23
CA THR A 88 2.74 -5.25 -1.44
C THR A 88 2.93 -3.99 -2.27
N LEU A 89 1.84 -3.29 -2.55
CA LEU A 89 1.82 -2.03 -3.28
C LEU A 89 1.64 -0.88 -2.30
N ILE A 90 2.65 -0.05 -2.16
CA ILE A 90 2.64 1.12 -1.28
C ILE A 90 2.30 2.34 -2.13
N ALA A 91 1.04 2.72 -2.14
CA ALA A 91 0.52 3.77 -3.01
C ALA A 91 -0.60 4.57 -2.34
N PRO A 92 -0.39 5.85 -2.03
CA PRO A 92 0.86 6.58 -2.19
C PRO A 92 1.91 6.17 -1.16
N ALA A 93 3.19 6.31 -1.51
CA ALA A 93 4.29 6.14 -0.58
C ALA A 93 4.85 7.53 -0.25
N THR A 94 4.59 8.02 0.96
CA THR A 94 5.15 9.29 1.42
C THR A 94 6.63 9.13 1.75
N ARG A 95 7.38 10.22 1.72
CA ARG A 95 8.79 10.19 2.10
C ARG A 95 8.99 9.68 3.53
N THR A 96 8.11 10.08 4.45
CA THR A 96 8.15 9.58 5.83
C THR A 96 8.02 8.06 5.88
N THR A 97 7.08 7.49 5.14
CA THR A 97 6.88 6.04 5.08
C THR A 97 8.11 5.34 4.52
N ILE A 98 8.67 5.86 3.42
CA ILE A 98 9.88 5.30 2.81
C ILE A 98 11.05 5.37 3.79
N SER A 99 11.26 6.51 4.44
CA SER A 99 12.33 6.69 5.41
C SER A 99 12.21 5.72 6.58
N LYS A 100 11.03 5.59 7.15
CA LYS A 100 10.79 4.63 8.24
C LYS A 100 11.07 3.19 7.79
N HIS A 101 10.60 2.83 6.60
CA HIS A 101 10.83 1.49 6.06
C HIS A 101 12.31 1.17 5.91
N ILE A 102 13.08 2.08 5.31
CA ILE A 102 14.52 1.91 5.12
C ILE A 102 15.25 1.77 6.47
N HIS A 103 14.82 2.52 7.48
CA HIS A 103 15.46 2.50 8.81
C HIS A 103 14.87 1.45 9.75
N GLY A 104 13.91 0.65 9.30
CA GLY A 104 13.31 -0.42 10.12
C GLY A 104 12.42 0.07 11.26
N ILE A 105 11.85 1.27 11.15
CA ILE A 105 10.97 1.82 12.17
C ILE A 105 9.59 1.21 12.03
N MET A 106 9.14 0.50 13.06
CA MET A 106 7.87 -0.25 13.05
C MET A 106 6.92 0.32 14.11
N ASP A 107 6.58 1.59 13.99
CA ASP A 107 5.74 2.30 14.95
C ASP A 107 4.24 2.26 14.62
N SER A 108 3.85 1.48 13.62
CA SER A 108 2.46 1.31 13.22
C SER A 108 2.25 -0.05 12.53
N PRO A 109 1.00 -0.52 12.44
CA PRO A 109 0.69 -1.76 11.71
C PRO A 109 1.18 -1.76 10.27
N LEU A 110 1.02 -0.64 9.56
CA LEU A 110 1.49 -0.52 8.18
C LEU A 110 3.00 -0.71 8.10
N MET A 111 3.77 -0.02 8.96
CA MET A 111 5.23 -0.15 8.94
C MET A 111 5.69 -1.57 9.31
N MET A 112 5.00 -2.22 10.23
CA MET A 112 5.28 -3.62 10.57
C MET A 112 5.02 -4.54 9.38
N ALA A 113 3.93 -4.34 8.66
CA ALA A 113 3.60 -5.14 7.47
C ALA A 113 4.67 -5.00 6.38
N LEU A 114 5.20 -3.79 6.16
CA LEU A 114 6.26 -3.57 5.17
C LEU A 114 7.56 -4.28 5.58
N SER A 115 7.95 -4.19 6.86
CA SER A 115 9.15 -4.87 7.35
C SER A 115 9.01 -6.39 7.29
N ALA A 116 7.85 -6.93 7.65
CA ALA A 116 7.57 -8.35 7.53
C ALA A 116 7.63 -8.81 6.07
N GLY A 117 7.06 -8.04 5.16
CA GLY A 117 7.13 -8.32 3.73
C GLY A 117 8.56 -8.38 3.21
N ARG A 118 9.40 -7.42 3.62
CA ARG A 118 10.83 -7.43 3.27
C ARG A 118 11.53 -8.67 3.81
N GLY A 119 11.27 -9.04 5.06
CA GLY A 119 11.85 -10.22 5.68
C GLY A 119 11.43 -11.54 5.04
N GLN A 120 10.25 -11.57 4.43
CA GLN A 120 9.70 -12.75 3.75
C GLN A 120 10.03 -12.78 2.26
N ASN A 121 10.81 -11.85 1.75
CA ASN A 121 11.12 -11.68 0.32
C ASN A 121 9.85 -11.45 -0.53
N SER A 122 8.83 -10.85 0.04
CA SER A 122 7.66 -10.40 -0.70
C SER A 122 8.07 -9.25 -1.65
N LYS A 123 7.42 -9.18 -2.80
CA LYS A 123 7.69 -8.08 -3.74
C LYS A 123 7.07 -6.79 -3.21
N LEU A 124 7.90 -5.79 -2.94
CA LEU A 124 7.44 -4.47 -2.51
C LEU A 124 7.54 -3.50 -3.69
N CYS A 125 6.44 -2.80 -3.96
CA CYS A 125 6.35 -1.80 -5.03
C CYS A 125 5.95 -0.47 -4.41
N PHE A 126 6.83 0.51 -4.48
CA PHE A 126 6.59 1.85 -3.93
C PHE A 126 6.21 2.82 -5.04
N VAL A 127 5.14 3.56 -4.81
CA VAL A 127 4.70 4.67 -5.68
C VAL A 127 4.91 5.97 -4.91
N PRO A 128 6.13 6.56 -4.99
CA PRO A 128 6.42 7.80 -4.26
C PRO A 128 5.51 8.93 -4.74
N SER A 129 4.98 9.67 -3.77
CA SER A 129 4.11 10.81 -4.06
C SER A 129 4.47 11.93 -3.08
N MET A 130 4.93 13.05 -3.62
CA MET A 130 5.31 14.21 -2.83
C MET A 130 5.46 15.45 -3.73
N HIS A 131 5.47 16.61 -3.12
CA HIS A 131 5.72 17.86 -3.82
C HIS A 131 7.12 17.86 -4.46
N SER A 132 7.28 18.60 -5.55
CA SER A 132 8.55 18.67 -6.29
C SER A 132 9.74 19.06 -5.42
N ASP A 133 9.56 19.98 -4.47
CA ASP A 133 10.63 20.39 -3.58
C ASP A 133 11.17 19.23 -2.73
N LEU A 134 10.32 18.29 -2.39
CA LEU A 134 10.73 17.10 -1.65
C LEU A 134 11.44 16.09 -2.54
N PHE A 135 11.04 15.98 -3.82
CA PHE A 135 11.79 15.18 -4.79
C PHE A 135 13.17 15.73 -5.07
N ASP A 136 13.31 17.07 -5.05
CA ASP A 136 14.59 17.74 -5.31
C ASP A 136 15.52 17.70 -4.09
N ASP A 137 15.02 17.38 -2.91
CA ASP A 137 15.83 17.19 -1.71
C ASP A 137 16.74 15.97 -1.90
N PRO A 138 18.08 16.12 -1.75
CA PRO A 138 19.01 15.00 -1.89
C PRO A 138 18.70 13.80 -0.99
N VAL A 139 18.08 14.02 0.17
CA VAL A 139 17.67 12.94 1.08
C VAL A 139 16.69 12.01 0.39
N THR A 140 15.76 12.53 -0.41
CA THR A 140 14.80 11.71 -1.15
C THR A 140 15.50 10.78 -2.14
N ASN A 141 16.48 11.30 -2.89
CA ASN A 141 17.25 10.48 -3.83
C ASN A 141 17.96 9.32 -3.12
N GLY A 142 18.56 9.59 -1.97
CA GLY A 142 19.20 8.56 -1.16
C GLY A 142 18.22 7.48 -0.70
N LEU A 143 17.01 7.88 -0.31
CA LEU A 143 15.98 6.93 0.10
C LEU A 143 15.49 6.06 -1.06
N LEU A 144 15.27 6.66 -2.24
CA LEU A 144 14.84 5.91 -3.42
C LEU A 144 15.93 4.93 -3.88
N ASP A 145 17.20 5.35 -3.84
CA ASP A 145 18.33 4.47 -4.14
C ASP A 145 18.39 3.29 -3.15
N ALA A 146 18.15 3.54 -1.87
CA ALA A 146 18.13 2.50 -0.85
C ALA A 146 17.00 1.48 -1.10
N LEU A 147 15.82 1.94 -1.54
CA LEU A 147 14.73 1.04 -1.92
C LEU A 147 15.16 0.11 -3.06
N GLN A 148 15.80 0.65 -4.09
CA GLN A 148 16.25 -0.15 -5.23
C GLN A 148 17.34 -1.14 -4.82
N LYS A 149 18.26 -0.74 -3.95
CA LYS A 149 19.34 -1.61 -3.46
C LYS A 149 18.81 -2.77 -2.61
N GLU A 150 17.73 -2.58 -1.88
CA GLU A 150 17.12 -3.68 -1.13
C GLU A 150 16.30 -4.64 -2.01
N GLY A 151 16.11 -4.31 -3.30
CA GLY A 151 15.36 -5.12 -4.23
C GLY A 151 13.90 -4.70 -4.39
N SER A 152 13.47 -3.60 -3.75
CA SER A 152 12.12 -3.06 -3.93
C SER A 152 11.98 -2.37 -5.29
N HIS A 153 10.76 -2.39 -5.81
CA HIS A 153 10.44 -1.67 -7.05
C HIS A 153 10.00 -0.25 -6.73
N VAL A 154 10.46 0.71 -7.51
CA VAL A 154 10.04 2.11 -7.44
C VAL A 154 9.39 2.47 -8.77
N ILE A 155 8.14 2.90 -8.69
CA ILE A 155 7.35 3.23 -9.89
C ILE A 155 7.38 4.74 -10.15
#